data_ea318ac955964c11904c2639288f7751
#
_entry.id   ea318ac955964c11904c2639288f7751
#
_cell.length_a   1.000
_cell.length_b   1.000
_cell.length_c   1.000
_cell.angle_alpha   90.00
_cell.angle_beta   90.00
_cell.angle_gamma   90.00
#
_symmetry.space_group_name_H-M   'P 1'
#
loop_
_entity.id
_entity.type
_entity.pdbx_description
1 polymer ?
#
loop_
_entity_poly.entity_id
_entity_poly.type
_entity_poly.pdbx_seq_one_letter_code
_entity_poly.pdbx_strand_id
1 'polypeptide(L)'
;MGVEYRAISADGHVNEPPTLWQDNLPEKFKERGPRIIETPNTKGHAWIMEGQKRPSPMGFSSMYSRSTTKRFDRASMVDSFKQIKDRGVRYEDVFPGSYDPAARVKEIIEDETDAEVIFNGVQTVWNGIKLCPDPELSFACIKVYNDWIASFQNYAPERFVCNGTMPTTGIADSIAELQRCAELGLRTVQLESYPSGSFTDPSEIDDRFWAAAVDIDMPINVHTQFFFPAGDLGRLTDGAGLEQHTKNAKKMGVDINAGSFPAILTRMISSGVFERFPQLKFIGTEVHTGWVPYFLERFDDSVLRNRRDWGLPMLPSEYFRRNVSVVYIVDEVGAACRYDIGIGNIMWGPDFPHSSSNWPFDYQLGREILEREGATPSEIERIMWKNAADMYKIPYDLPSTISVAA
;
A
#
# COMPACT_ATOMS: atom_id res chain seq x y z
N MET A 1 23.24 21.93 -11.10
CA MET A 1 22.97 21.62 -9.70
C MET A 1 21.64 20.88 -9.71
N GLY A 2 21.61 19.67 -9.18
CA GLY A 2 20.36 18.89 -9.10
C GLY A 2 19.33 19.60 -8.24
N VAL A 3 18.07 19.34 -8.49
CA VAL A 3 16.96 19.82 -7.63
C VAL A 3 17.05 19.02 -6.35
N GLU A 4 17.02 19.71 -5.23
CA GLU A 4 16.84 19.06 -3.93
C GLU A 4 15.36 18.67 -3.81
N TYR A 5 15.10 17.39 -3.52
CA TYR A 5 13.73 16.93 -3.34
C TYR A 5 13.11 17.60 -2.13
N ARG A 6 11.90 18.11 -2.26
CA ARG A 6 11.12 18.60 -1.13
C ARG A 6 10.37 17.48 -0.45
N ALA A 7 9.72 16.62 -1.24
CA ALA A 7 9.04 15.44 -0.76
C ALA A 7 9.00 14.32 -1.80
N ILE A 8 8.95 13.09 -1.31
CA ILE A 8 8.58 11.90 -2.07
C ILE A 8 7.41 11.25 -1.34
N SER A 9 6.28 11.17 -2.03
CA SER A 9 5.14 10.43 -1.54
C SER A 9 5.45 8.92 -1.58
N ALA A 10 5.39 8.25 -0.43
CA ALA A 10 5.48 6.79 -0.36
C ALA A 10 4.11 6.10 -0.44
N ASP A 11 3.04 6.87 -0.76
CA ASP A 11 1.67 6.38 -0.83
C ASP A 11 0.81 7.28 -1.72
N GLY A 12 0.53 6.80 -2.90
CA GLY A 12 -0.41 7.38 -3.82
C GLY A 12 -1.11 6.31 -4.66
N HIS A 13 -2.21 6.65 -5.29
CA HIS A 13 -3.07 5.69 -5.97
C HIS A 13 -3.44 6.09 -7.38
N VAL A 14 -3.74 5.09 -8.19
CA VAL A 14 -4.37 5.25 -9.50
C VAL A 14 -5.86 4.90 -9.43
N ASN A 15 -6.62 5.27 -10.47
CA ASN A 15 -7.91 4.68 -10.79
C ASN A 15 -7.77 4.04 -12.16
N GLU A 16 -7.84 2.74 -12.22
CA GLU A 16 -7.62 1.98 -13.45
C GLU A 16 -8.60 2.43 -14.54
N PRO A 17 -8.13 2.60 -15.81
CA PRO A 17 -9.00 3.02 -16.90
C PRO A 17 -10.24 2.11 -17.03
N PRO A 18 -11.41 2.67 -17.33
CA PRO A 18 -12.68 1.92 -17.33
C PRO A 18 -12.71 0.74 -18.29
N THR A 19 -11.91 0.79 -19.34
CA THR A 19 -11.85 -0.27 -20.37
C THR A 19 -10.58 -1.12 -20.27
N LEU A 20 -9.72 -0.89 -19.27
CA LEU A 20 -8.41 -1.54 -19.15
C LEU A 20 -8.46 -3.05 -19.38
N TRP A 21 -9.37 -3.72 -18.73
CA TRP A 21 -9.48 -5.18 -18.81
C TRP A 21 -10.20 -5.65 -20.08
N GLN A 22 -11.24 -4.93 -20.54
CA GLN A 22 -11.93 -5.26 -21.79
C GLN A 22 -11.01 -5.17 -23.01
N ASP A 23 -10.10 -4.20 -23.00
CA ASP A 23 -9.19 -3.98 -24.11
C ASP A 23 -8.04 -5.00 -24.12
N ASN A 24 -7.57 -5.44 -22.96
CA ASN A 24 -6.32 -6.16 -22.82
C ASN A 24 -6.42 -7.62 -22.34
N LEU A 25 -7.57 -8.07 -21.82
CA LEU A 25 -7.75 -9.47 -21.46
C LEU A 25 -7.79 -10.37 -22.69
N PRO A 26 -7.35 -11.64 -22.59
CA PRO A 26 -7.64 -12.66 -23.57
C PRO A 26 -9.13 -12.75 -23.87
N GLU A 27 -9.50 -13.03 -25.14
CA GLU A 27 -10.90 -12.99 -25.61
C GLU A 27 -11.87 -13.80 -24.72
N LYS A 28 -11.43 -14.99 -24.26
CA LYS A 28 -12.21 -15.86 -23.36
C LYS A 28 -12.60 -15.21 -22.04
N PHE A 29 -11.93 -14.12 -21.64
CA PHE A 29 -12.10 -13.46 -20.35
C PHE A 29 -12.71 -12.06 -20.43
N LYS A 30 -12.76 -11.43 -21.60
CA LYS A 30 -13.18 -10.02 -21.75
C LYS A 30 -14.54 -9.72 -21.14
N GLU A 31 -15.55 -10.53 -21.43
CA GLU A 31 -16.89 -10.34 -20.90
C GLU A 31 -17.03 -10.67 -19.41
N ARG A 32 -16.10 -11.47 -18.89
CA ARG A 32 -16.09 -11.96 -17.52
C ARG A 32 -15.28 -11.06 -16.57
N GLY A 33 -14.32 -10.32 -17.14
CA GLY A 33 -13.41 -9.44 -16.42
C GLY A 33 -14.08 -8.19 -15.83
N PRO A 34 -13.30 -7.38 -15.07
CA PRO A 34 -13.79 -6.15 -14.47
C PRO A 34 -14.28 -5.16 -15.53
N ARG A 35 -15.44 -4.57 -15.31
CA ARG A 35 -16.01 -3.51 -16.15
C ARG A 35 -16.83 -2.53 -15.34
N ILE A 36 -16.91 -1.30 -15.81
CA ILE A 36 -17.74 -0.26 -15.20
C ILE A 36 -19.15 -0.35 -15.76
N ILE A 37 -20.14 -0.21 -14.88
CA ILE A 37 -21.55 -0.12 -15.23
C ILE A 37 -22.21 1.05 -14.51
N GLU A 38 -23.29 1.59 -15.09
CA GLU A 38 -24.24 2.45 -14.38
C GLU A 38 -25.26 1.57 -13.67
N THR A 39 -25.53 1.86 -12.41
CA THR A 39 -26.55 1.14 -11.65
C THR A 39 -27.74 2.04 -11.37
N PRO A 40 -28.99 1.52 -11.48
CA PRO A 40 -30.22 2.30 -11.22
C PRO A 40 -30.28 2.89 -9.81
N ASN A 41 -29.60 2.24 -8.86
CA ASN A 41 -29.64 2.59 -7.44
C ASN A 41 -28.44 3.43 -6.97
N THR A 42 -27.40 3.56 -7.79
CA THR A 42 -26.26 4.42 -7.54
C THR A 42 -26.25 5.50 -8.61
N LYS A 43 -26.26 6.74 -8.23
CA LYS A 43 -26.19 7.87 -9.18
C LYS A 43 -24.84 7.96 -9.91
N GLY A 44 -23.89 7.05 -9.61
CA GLY A 44 -22.55 6.98 -10.14
C GLY A 44 -22.24 5.66 -10.85
N HIS A 45 -20.98 5.46 -11.12
CA HIS A 45 -20.45 4.23 -11.71
C HIS A 45 -20.16 3.17 -10.64
N ALA A 46 -20.18 1.92 -11.06
CA ALA A 46 -19.81 0.78 -10.22
C ALA A 46 -19.00 -0.24 -11.01
N TRP A 47 -18.05 -0.88 -10.36
CA TRP A 47 -17.32 -2.01 -10.92
C TRP A 47 -18.08 -3.31 -10.71
N ILE A 48 -18.04 -4.18 -11.71
CA ILE A 48 -18.56 -5.55 -11.64
C ILE A 48 -17.67 -6.48 -12.45
N MET A 49 -17.51 -7.72 -11.97
CA MET A 49 -16.90 -8.82 -12.71
C MET A 49 -17.53 -10.15 -12.31
N GLU A 50 -17.11 -11.22 -12.95
CA GLU A 50 -17.58 -12.56 -12.62
C GLU A 50 -17.36 -12.91 -11.14
N GLY A 51 -18.34 -13.58 -10.55
CA GLY A 51 -18.33 -13.97 -9.13
C GLY A 51 -18.87 -12.92 -8.17
N GLN A 52 -18.96 -11.66 -8.56
CA GLN A 52 -19.55 -10.63 -7.72
C GLN A 52 -21.09 -10.71 -7.73
N LYS A 53 -21.69 -10.81 -6.55
CA LYS A 53 -23.16 -10.83 -6.37
C LYS A 53 -23.78 -9.45 -6.55
N ARG A 54 -23.03 -8.38 -6.35
CA ARG A 54 -23.49 -6.99 -6.45
C ARG A 54 -22.37 -6.14 -7.05
N PRO A 55 -22.72 -5.16 -7.90
CA PRO A 55 -21.76 -4.16 -8.32
C PRO A 55 -21.17 -3.41 -7.11
N SER A 56 -19.92 -3.08 -7.20
CA SER A 56 -19.21 -2.29 -6.19
C SER A 56 -19.13 -0.84 -6.66
N PRO A 57 -19.87 0.10 -6.01
CA PRO A 57 -19.84 1.51 -6.41
C PRO A 57 -18.42 2.07 -6.37
N MET A 58 -18.08 2.91 -7.32
CA MET A 58 -16.91 3.77 -7.21
C MET A 58 -17.12 4.63 -5.95
N GLY A 59 -16.29 4.36 -4.96
CA GLY A 59 -16.48 4.89 -3.62
C GLY A 59 -15.40 5.88 -3.25
N PHE A 60 -15.14 5.96 -1.95
CA PHE A 60 -14.23 6.90 -1.32
C PHE A 60 -12.80 6.86 -1.87
N SER A 61 -12.33 5.71 -2.33
CA SER A 61 -11.01 5.52 -2.91
C SER A 61 -10.87 6.06 -4.34
N SER A 62 -11.96 6.41 -5.02
CA SER A 62 -11.89 7.06 -6.35
C SER A 62 -11.96 8.58 -6.25
N MET A 63 -11.82 9.10 -5.05
CA MET A 63 -12.32 10.41 -4.82
C MET A 63 -11.44 11.54 -5.15
N TYR A 64 -12.15 12.35 -5.71
CA TYR A 64 -12.09 13.74 -5.83
C TYR A 64 -12.77 14.48 -4.66
N SER A 65 -11.99 15.24 -3.94
CA SER A 65 -12.46 16.47 -3.37
C SER A 65 -11.50 17.58 -3.81
N ARG A 66 -11.80 18.31 -4.87
CA ARG A 66 -11.35 19.68 -4.93
C ARG A 66 -12.14 20.44 -3.87
N SER A 67 -11.92 20.07 -2.65
CA SER A 67 -12.29 20.87 -1.52
C SER A 67 -11.50 22.16 -1.67
N THR A 68 -12.16 23.05 -2.25
CA THR A 68 -11.94 24.46 -2.17
C THR A 68 -11.06 24.86 -0.98
N THR A 69 -9.77 25.12 -1.23
CA THR A 69 -9.03 26.23 -0.60
C THR A 69 -8.96 26.32 0.92
N LYS A 70 -9.20 25.27 1.70
CA LYS A 70 -9.03 25.34 3.15
C LYS A 70 -8.29 24.11 3.66
N ARG A 71 -7.17 24.36 4.34
CA ARG A 71 -6.49 23.45 5.23
C ARG A 71 -7.48 22.50 5.91
N PHE A 72 -7.05 21.24 6.12
CA PHE A 72 -7.76 20.19 6.81
C PHE A 72 -8.78 20.72 7.82
N ASP A 73 -10.04 20.63 7.44
CA ASP A 73 -11.19 20.91 8.29
C ASP A 73 -12.03 19.62 8.35
N ARG A 74 -12.09 19.03 9.55
CA ARG A 74 -12.93 17.86 9.80
C ARG A 74 -14.36 18.02 9.32
N ALA A 75 -14.90 19.24 9.35
CA ALA A 75 -16.24 19.53 8.88
C ALA A 75 -16.35 19.40 7.35
N SER A 76 -15.34 19.86 6.60
CA SER A 76 -15.34 19.70 5.14
C SER A 76 -15.20 18.26 4.70
N MET A 77 -14.48 17.41 5.45
CA MET A 77 -14.45 15.97 5.19
C MET A 77 -15.84 15.33 5.33
N VAL A 78 -16.54 15.62 6.41
CA VAL A 78 -17.90 15.09 6.64
C VAL A 78 -18.86 15.51 5.54
N ASP A 79 -18.77 16.75 5.07
CA ASP A 79 -19.61 17.26 3.98
C ASP A 79 -19.25 16.62 2.64
N SER A 80 -17.96 16.40 2.37
CA SER A 80 -17.50 15.67 1.19
C SER A 80 -18.03 14.22 1.19
N PHE A 81 -17.88 13.50 2.29
CA PHE A 81 -18.42 12.14 2.45
C PHE A 81 -19.93 12.08 2.22
N LYS A 82 -20.66 13.06 2.72
CA LYS A 82 -22.12 13.13 2.54
C LYS A 82 -22.50 13.38 1.07
N GLN A 83 -21.83 14.33 0.43
CA GLN A 83 -22.06 14.65 -0.99
C GLN A 83 -21.82 13.43 -1.89
N ILE A 84 -20.78 12.64 -1.61
CA ILE A 84 -20.46 11.45 -2.39
C ILE A 84 -21.49 10.35 -2.17
N LYS A 85 -21.88 10.11 -0.93
CA LYS A 85 -22.93 9.15 -0.59
C LYS A 85 -24.25 9.49 -1.30
N ASP A 86 -24.55 10.77 -1.43
CA ASP A 86 -25.81 11.26 -2.02
C ASP A 86 -25.74 11.36 -3.55
N ARG A 87 -24.56 11.64 -4.12
CA ARG A 87 -24.34 11.90 -5.56
C ARG A 87 -23.83 10.69 -6.32
N GLY A 88 -23.06 9.82 -5.66
CA GLY A 88 -22.23 8.80 -6.31
C GLY A 88 -21.01 9.42 -7.01
N VAL A 89 -20.07 8.59 -7.43
CA VAL A 89 -18.88 8.98 -8.18
C VAL A 89 -18.95 8.40 -9.58
N ARG A 90 -18.70 9.23 -10.58
CA ARG A 90 -18.53 8.81 -11.97
C ARG A 90 -17.05 8.80 -12.33
N TYR A 91 -16.64 8.01 -13.29
CA TYR A 91 -15.25 7.95 -13.70
C TYR A 91 -14.71 9.30 -14.18
N GLU A 92 -15.57 10.08 -14.84
CA GLU A 92 -15.24 11.43 -15.31
C GLU A 92 -15.00 12.44 -14.18
N ASP A 93 -15.40 12.10 -12.96
CA ASP A 93 -15.22 12.96 -11.79
C ASP A 93 -13.86 12.74 -11.10
N VAL A 94 -13.11 11.68 -11.43
CA VAL A 94 -11.81 11.40 -10.79
C VAL A 94 -10.69 12.29 -11.34
N PHE A 95 -9.63 12.46 -10.56
CA PHE A 95 -8.47 13.23 -11.00
C PHE A 95 -7.88 12.63 -12.28
N PRO A 96 -7.59 13.43 -13.30
CA PRO A 96 -6.95 12.94 -14.52
C PRO A 96 -5.62 12.21 -14.26
N GLY A 97 -4.82 12.66 -13.31
CA GLY A 97 -3.58 12.00 -12.91
C GLY A 97 -3.76 10.60 -12.30
N SER A 98 -5.00 10.20 -11.99
CA SER A 98 -5.28 8.83 -11.57
C SER A 98 -5.10 7.80 -12.70
N TYR A 99 -5.18 8.22 -13.96
CA TYR A 99 -5.08 7.33 -15.13
C TYR A 99 -4.20 7.88 -16.27
N ASP A 100 -3.84 9.16 -16.20
CA ASP A 100 -2.95 9.83 -17.16
C ASP A 100 -1.65 10.25 -16.45
N PRO A 101 -0.51 9.64 -16.77
CA PRO A 101 0.75 9.95 -16.11
C PRO A 101 1.23 11.39 -16.37
N ALA A 102 0.88 11.99 -17.52
CA ALA A 102 1.24 13.37 -17.79
C ALA A 102 0.48 14.37 -16.91
N ALA A 103 -0.80 14.08 -16.63
CA ALA A 103 -1.58 14.82 -15.67
C ALA A 103 -1.07 14.59 -14.23
N ARG A 104 -0.68 13.34 -13.89
CA ARG A 104 -0.15 13.01 -12.57
C ARG A 104 1.11 13.80 -12.22
N VAL A 105 2.05 13.94 -13.14
CA VAL A 105 3.25 14.77 -12.92
C VAL A 105 2.87 16.20 -12.51
N LYS A 106 1.86 16.79 -13.16
CA LYS A 106 1.41 18.15 -12.82
C LYS A 106 0.76 18.21 -11.44
N GLU A 107 -0.06 17.23 -11.12
CA GLU A 107 -0.79 17.16 -9.86
C GLU A 107 0.14 16.99 -8.66
N ILE A 108 1.16 16.11 -8.74
CA ILE A 108 2.13 15.95 -7.64
C ILE A 108 3.01 17.20 -7.46
N ILE A 109 3.37 17.86 -8.56
CA ILE A 109 4.15 19.11 -8.51
C ILE A 109 3.32 20.26 -7.88
N GLU A 110 2.01 20.32 -8.14
CA GLU A 110 1.12 21.30 -7.52
C GLU A 110 1.10 21.16 -5.99
N ASP A 111 1.28 19.94 -5.48
CA ASP A 111 1.43 19.64 -4.04
C ASP A 111 2.89 19.66 -3.56
N GLU A 112 3.80 20.27 -4.28
CA GLU A 112 5.22 20.37 -3.96
C GLU A 112 5.91 18.99 -3.77
N THR A 113 5.36 17.90 -4.37
CA THR A 113 5.89 16.55 -4.34
C THR A 113 6.64 16.25 -5.62
N ASP A 114 7.89 15.76 -5.52
CA ASP A 114 8.76 15.56 -6.68
C ASP A 114 8.66 14.17 -7.29
N ALA A 115 8.39 13.15 -6.47
CA ALA A 115 8.23 11.78 -6.90
C ALA A 115 7.22 11.03 -6.02
N GLU A 116 6.76 9.89 -6.51
CA GLU A 116 5.68 9.16 -5.84
C GLU A 116 5.79 7.65 -6.03
N VAL A 117 5.46 6.93 -4.96
CA VAL A 117 5.21 5.49 -4.96
C VAL A 117 3.72 5.26 -5.16
N ILE A 118 3.34 4.57 -6.22
CA ILE A 118 1.95 4.47 -6.68
C ILE A 118 1.43 3.05 -6.53
N PHE A 119 0.28 2.92 -5.90
CA PHE A 119 -0.44 1.68 -5.66
C PHE A 119 -1.64 1.53 -6.60
N ASN A 120 -2.21 0.33 -6.64
CA ASN A 120 -3.45 0.08 -7.33
C ASN A 120 -4.60 0.93 -6.74
N GLY A 121 -5.63 1.09 -7.53
CA GLY A 121 -6.73 2.01 -7.20
C GLY A 121 -7.81 1.39 -6.34
N VAL A 122 -9.01 1.53 -6.82
CA VAL A 122 -10.25 1.33 -6.07
C VAL A 122 -10.37 -0.07 -5.48
N GLN A 123 -10.37 -0.18 -4.17
CA GLN A 123 -10.58 -1.45 -3.46
C GLN A 123 -11.75 -2.26 -4.01
N THR A 124 -12.75 -1.61 -4.56
CA THR A 124 -13.97 -2.24 -5.08
C THR A 124 -13.71 -3.14 -6.29
N VAL A 125 -12.87 -2.74 -7.25
CA VAL A 125 -12.49 -3.60 -8.38
C VAL A 125 -11.55 -4.70 -7.92
N TRP A 126 -10.60 -4.37 -7.06
CA TRP A 126 -9.63 -5.33 -6.53
C TRP A 126 -10.28 -6.42 -5.68
N ASN A 127 -11.31 -6.08 -4.89
CA ASN A 127 -12.10 -7.08 -4.18
C ASN A 127 -12.77 -8.06 -5.13
N GLY A 128 -13.23 -7.59 -6.29
CA GLY A 128 -13.76 -8.47 -7.33
C GLY A 128 -12.71 -9.43 -7.87
N ILE A 129 -11.53 -8.91 -8.21
CA ILE A 129 -10.42 -9.71 -8.76
C ILE A 129 -9.95 -10.78 -7.74
N LYS A 130 -9.77 -10.39 -6.48
CA LYS A 130 -9.32 -11.29 -5.40
C LYS A 130 -10.35 -12.37 -5.04
N LEU A 131 -11.64 -12.06 -5.15
CA LEU A 131 -12.75 -12.98 -4.87
C LEU A 131 -13.24 -13.75 -6.10
N CYS A 132 -12.61 -13.55 -7.25
CA CYS A 132 -12.99 -14.25 -8.47
C CYS A 132 -12.88 -15.77 -8.26
N PRO A 133 -13.95 -16.53 -8.52
CA PRO A 133 -13.93 -17.98 -8.34
C PRO A 133 -13.05 -18.70 -9.38
N ASP A 134 -12.69 -18.03 -10.47
CA ASP A 134 -11.78 -18.52 -11.48
C ASP A 134 -10.38 -17.93 -11.28
N PRO A 135 -9.41 -18.73 -10.75
CA PRO A 135 -8.05 -18.25 -10.48
C PRO A 135 -7.30 -17.84 -11.75
N GLU A 136 -7.63 -18.46 -12.91
CA GLU A 136 -7.01 -18.10 -14.20
C GLU A 136 -7.46 -16.71 -14.65
N LEU A 137 -8.73 -16.37 -14.49
CA LEU A 137 -9.25 -15.03 -14.75
C LEU A 137 -8.68 -14.00 -13.78
N SER A 138 -8.65 -14.32 -12.47
CA SER A 138 -8.07 -13.43 -11.46
C SER A 138 -6.62 -13.08 -11.79
N PHE A 139 -5.80 -14.09 -12.08
CA PHE A 139 -4.40 -13.86 -12.43
C PHE A 139 -4.22 -13.13 -13.75
N ALA A 140 -5.06 -13.40 -14.75
CA ALA A 140 -5.03 -12.64 -16.01
C ALA A 140 -5.34 -11.15 -15.78
N CYS A 141 -6.28 -10.82 -14.89
CA CYS A 141 -6.58 -9.43 -14.52
C CYS A 141 -5.39 -8.73 -13.86
N ILE A 142 -4.67 -9.43 -12.99
CA ILE A 142 -3.47 -8.91 -12.32
C ILE A 142 -2.37 -8.61 -13.34
N LYS A 143 -2.13 -9.52 -14.30
CA LYS A 143 -1.15 -9.30 -15.37
C LYS A 143 -1.47 -8.06 -16.21
N VAL A 144 -2.73 -7.89 -16.59
CA VAL A 144 -3.18 -6.71 -17.36
C VAL A 144 -2.92 -5.42 -16.58
N TYR A 145 -3.19 -5.43 -15.27
CA TYR A 145 -2.87 -4.28 -14.43
C TYR A 145 -1.36 -4.02 -14.37
N ASN A 146 -0.56 -5.05 -14.11
CA ASN A 146 0.89 -4.90 -13.99
C ASN A 146 1.54 -4.39 -15.27
N ASP A 147 1.06 -4.81 -16.44
CA ASP A 147 1.49 -4.27 -17.73
C ASP A 147 1.15 -2.79 -17.89
N TRP A 148 -0.09 -2.43 -17.51
CA TRP A 148 -0.54 -1.04 -17.59
C TRP A 148 0.21 -0.12 -16.61
N ILE A 149 0.36 -0.53 -15.36
CA ILE A 149 1.02 0.31 -14.36
C ILE A 149 2.53 0.44 -14.63
N ALA A 150 3.14 -0.55 -15.25
CA ALA A 150 4.52 -0.43 -15.74
C ALA A 150 4.61 0.61 -16.87
N SER A 151 3.64 0.65 -17.77
CA SER A 151 3.59 1.69 -18.81
C SER A 151 3.37 3.09 -18.24
N PHE A 152 2.57 3.20 -17.18
CA PHE A 152 2.37 4.45 -16.43
C PHE A 152 3.70 4.93 -15.80
N GLN A 153 4.42 4.03 -15.12
CA GLN A 153 5.74 4.32 -14.56
C GLN A 153 6.73 4.80 -15.64
N ASN A 154 6.74 4.13 -16.80
CA ASN A 154 7.68 4.41 -17.87
C ASN A 154 7.49 5.78 -18.54
N TYR A 155 6.42 6.50 -18.25
CA TYR A 155 6.26 7.90 -18.67
C TYR A 155 7.25 8.84 -17.97
N ALA A 156 7.50 8.64 -16.68
CA ALA A 156 8.45 9.41 -15.89
C ALA A 156 9.13 8.49 -14.85
N PRO A 157 10.01 7.58 -15.28
CA PRO A 157 10.55 6.50 -14.45
C PRO A 157 11.43 7.01 -13.30
N GLU A 158 11.93 8.23 -13.39
CA GLU A 158 12.66 8.90 -12.33
C GLU A 158 11.74 9.44 -11.23
N ARG A 159 10.45 9.67 -11.52
CA ARG A 159 9.44 10.22 -10.59
C ARG A 159 8.48 9.18 -10.06
N PHE A 160 8.12 8.21 -10.88
CA PHE A 160 7.14 7.19 -10.53
C PHE A 160 7.78 5.87 -10.15
N VAL A 161 7.36 5.35 -9.01
CA VAL A 161 7.63 3.98 -8.56
C VAL A 161 6.30 3.29 -8.40
N CYS A 162 5.90 2.51 -9.40
CA CYS A 162 4.62 1.84 -9.37
C CYS A 162 4.72 0.44 -8.76
N ASN A 163 3.74 0.08 -7.94
CA ASN A 163 3.63 -1.24 -7.35
C ASN A 163 3.00 -2.24 -8.29
N GLY A 164 3.73 -3.33 -8.58
CA GLY A 164 3.10 -4.52 -9.14
C GLY A 164 2.24 -5.21 -8.08
N THR A 165 1.07 -5.69 -8.46
CA THR A 165 0.20 -6.45 -7.55
C THR A 165 0.48 -7.94 -7.70
N MET A 166 0.68 -8.64 -6.58
CA MET A 166 0.93 -10.07 -6.57
C MET A 166 -0.36 -10.88 -6.54
N PRO A 167 -0.39 -12.02 -7.25
CA PRO A 167 -1.55 -12.91 -7.23
C PRO A 167 -1.70 -13.63 -5.88
N THR A 168 -2.93 -14.03 -5.56
CA THR A 168 -3.26 -14.88 -4.41
C THR A 168 -3.48 -16.35 -4.80
N THR A 169 -3.13 -16.71 -6.04
CA THR A 169 -3.38 -18.03 -6.65
C THR A 169 -2.32 -19.07 -6.27
N GLY A 170 -1.29 -18.69 -5.55
CA GLY A 170 -0.28 -19.57 -5.00
C GLY A 170 1.15 -19.22 -5.36
N ILE A 171 2.08 -19.95 -4.74
CA ILE A 171 3.51 -19.62 -4.73
C ILE A 171 4.15 -19.59 -6.13
N ALA A 172 3.74 -20.49 -7.03
CA ALA A 172 4.31 -20.56 -8.37
C ALA A 172 3.96 -19.31 -9.19
N ASP A 173 2.70 -18.89 -9.13
CA ASP A 173 2.21 -17.69 -9.80
C ASP A 173 2.83 -16.43 -9.20
N SER A 174 2.95 -16.39 -7.86
CA SER A 174 3.55 -15.25 -7.17
C SER A 174 5.02 -15.04 -7.54
N ILE A 175 5.82 -16.12 -7.62
CA ILE A 175 7.23 -16.04 -8.04
C ILE A 175 7.35 -15.63 -9.51
N ALA A 176 6.53 -16.24 -10.38
CA ALA A 176 6.56 -15.91 -11.81
C ALA A 176 6.18 -14.44 -12.06
N GLU A 177 5.17 -13.93 -11.34
CA GLU A 177 4.74 -12.54 -11.47
C GLU A 177 5.72 -11.56 -10.85
N LEU A 178 6.37 -11.90 -9.74
CA LEU A 178 7.44 -11.10 -9.15
C LEU A 178 8.59 -10.89 -10.15
N GLN A 179 9.03 -11.97 -10.81
CA GLN A 179 10.08 -11.92 -11.82
C GLN A 179 9.65 -11.10 -13.03
N ARG A 180 8.40 -11.30 -13.49
CA ARG A 180 7.84 -10.53 -14.60
C ARG A 180 7.73 -9.03 -14.27
N CYS A 181 7.33 -8.66 -13.05
CA CYS A 181 7.32 -7.27 -12.62
C CYS A 181 8.72 -6.64 -12.69
N ALA A 182 9.75 -7.37 -12.27
CA ALA A 182 11.13 -6.91 -12.40
C ALA A 182 11.56 -6.73 -13.87
N GLU A 183 11.18 -7.65 -14.75
CA GLU A 183 11.43 -7.56 -16.20
C GLU A 183 10.70 -6.36 -16.84
N LEU A 184 9.52 -6.00 -16.35
CA LEU A 184 8.78 -4.81 -16.76
C LEU A 184 9.39 -3.50 -16.23
N GLY A 185 10.40 -3.58 -15.35
CA GLY A 185 11.06 -2.44 -14.75
C GLY A 185 10.36 -1.89 -13.51
N LEU A 186 9.36 -2.59 -12.96
CA LEU A 186 8.76 -2.25 -11.67
C LEU A 186 9.78 -2.48 -10.54
N ARG A 187 9.85 -1.53 -9.62
CA ARG A 187 10.86 -1.50 -8.56
C ARG A 187 10.34 -1.93 -7.20
N THR A 188 9.08 -2.27 -7.12
CA THR A 188 8.41 -2.72 -5.90
C THR A 188 7.12 -3.46 -6.24
N VAL A 189 6.67 -4.31 -5.32
CA VAL A 189 5.41 -5.04 -5.45
C VAL A 189 4.62 -4.99 -4.14
N GLN A 190 3.29 -5.14 -4.24
CA GLN A 190 2.43 -5.28 -3.08
C GLN A 190 1.82 -6.67 -2.97
N LEU A 191 1.69 -7.12 -1.74
CA LEU A 191 1.03 -8.37 -1.38
C LEU A 191 -0.38 -8.13 -0.87
N GLU A 192 -1.28 -9.01 -1.28
CA GLU A 192 -2.66 -9.07 -0.81
C GLU A 192 -2.95 -10.29 0.09
N SER A 193 -1.99 -11.20 0.13
CA SER A 193 -1.90 -12.41 0.98
C SER A 193 -0.44 -12.78 1.14
N TYR A 194 -0.13 -13.79 1.95
CA TYR A 194 1.18 -14.43 1.83
C TYR A 194 1.33 -15.07 0.45
N PRO A 195 2.57 -15.20 -0.08
CA PRO A 195 2.80 -15.64 -1.45
C PRO A 195 2.22 -17.03 -1.81
N SER A 196 2.03 -17.89 -0.82
CA SER A 196 1.33 -19.18 -0.97
C SER A 196 -0.18 -19.05 -1.21
N GLY A 197 -0.74 -17.83 -1.12
CA GLY A 197 -2.17 -17.57 -1.13
C GLY A 197 -2.83 -17.66 0.25
N SER A 198 -2.08 -17.91 1.31
CA SER A 198 -2.60 -17.87 2.68
C SER A 198 -2.86 -16.44 3.14
N PHE A 199 -4.01 -16.21 3.76
CA PHE A 199 -4.35 -14.90 4.37
C PHE A 199 -4.02 -14.85 5.86
N THR A 200 -3.75 -15.99 6.47
CA THR A 200 -3.59 -16.08 7.93
C THR A 200 -2.15 -16.18 8.37
N ASP A 201 -1.36 -17.03 7.73
CA ASP A 201 -0.02 -17.37 8.20
C ASP A 201 0.97 -17.57 7.06
N PRO A 202 2.22 -17.10 7.22
CA PRO A 202 3.30 -17.48 6.31
C PRO A 202 3.62 -18.97 6.51
N SER A 203 4.05 -19.61 5.44
CA SER A 203 4.49 -21.00 5.44
C SER A 203 5.92 -21.12 4.92
N GLU A 204 6.58 -22.26 5.17
CA GLU A 204 7.94 -22.48 4.66
C GLU A 204 8.02 -22.44 3.12
N ILE A 205 6.91 -22.69 2.42
CA ILE A 205 6.90 -22.59 0.96
C ILE A 205 7.04 -21.14 0.48
N ASP A 206 6.65 -20.15 1.30
CA ASP A 206 6.80 -18.73 1.01
C ASP A 206 8.26 -18.29 0.98
N ASP A 207 9.16 -19.05 1.60
CA ASP A 207 10.60 -18.77 1.61
C ASP A 207 11.19 -18.69 0.20
N ARG A 208 10.60 -19.41 -0.75
CA ARG A 208 10.98 -19.33 -2.17
C ARG A 208 10.70 -17.96 -2.78
N PHE A 209 9.62 -17.31 -2.37
CA PHE A 209 9.29 -15.95 -2.81
C PHE A 209 10.19 -14.93 -2.11
N TRP A 210 10.39 -15.07 -0.81
CA TRP A 210 11.27 -14.17 -0.05
C TRP A 210 12.70 -14.20 -0.59
N ALA A 211 13.21 -15.38 -0.91
CA ALA A 211 14.52 -15.54 -1.55
C ALA A 211 14.56 -14.82 -2.90
N ALA A 212 13.57 -15.03 -3.76
CA ALA A 212 13.50 -14.36 -5.07
C ALA A 212 13.41 -12.84 -4.94
N ALA A 213 12.65 -12.33 -3.98
CA ALA A 213 12.55 -10.89 -3.74
C ALA A 213 13.88 -10.28 -3.26
N VAL A 214 14.61 -10.99 -2.40
CA VAL A 214 15.95 -10.58 -1.95
C VAL A 214 16.94 -10.61 -3.10
N ASP A 215 16.95 -11.67 -3.91
CA ASP A 215 17.89 -11.85 -5.04
C ASP A 215 17.79 -10.70 -6.07
N ILE A 216 16.60 -10.17 -6.29
CA ILE A 216 16.36 -9.04 -7.21
C ILE A 216 16.27 -7.69 -6.50
N ASP A 217 16.52 -7.65 -5.18
CA ASP A 217 16.41 -6.45 -4.33
C ASP A 217 15.07 -5.70 -4.50
N MET A 218 13.96 -6.47 -4.45
CA MET A 218 12.58 -5.98 -4.61
C MET A 218 11.95 -5.70 -3.25
N PRO A 219 11.67 -4.45 -2.89
CA PRO A 219 10.87 -4.11 -1.71
C PRO A 219 9.44 -4.66 -1.81
N ILE A 220 8.93 -5.16 -0.69
CA ILE A 220 7.62 -5.78 -0.59
C ILE A 220 6.70 -4.91 0.26
N ASN A 221 5.60 -4.44 -0.32
CA ASN A 221 4.60 -3.65 0.37
C ASN A 221 3.40 -4.49 0.81
N VAL A 222 2.83 -4.11 1.94
CA VAL A 222 1.48 -4.45 2.36
C VAL A 222 0.72 -3.15 2.58
N HIS A 223 -0.33 -2.93 1.80
CA HIS A 223 -1.12 -1.71 1.88
C HIS A 223 -2.28 -1.91 2.85
N THR A 224 -2.27 -1.19 3.97
CA THR A 224 -3.17 -1.29 5.12
C THR A 224 -3.21 -2.69 5.76
N GLN A 225 -3.62 -3.69 5.00
CA GLN A 225 -3.86 -5.06 5.49
C GLN A 225 -3.96 -6.06 4.35
N PHE A 226 -3.86 -7.34 4.66
CA PHE A 226 -4.26 -8.38 3.72
C PHE A 226 -5.78 -8.40 3.57
N PHE A 227 -6.21 -8.73 2.36
CA PHE A 227 -7.63 -8.89 2.08
C PHE A 227 -8.16 -10.19 2.69
N PHE A 228 -9.27 -10.09 3.45
CA PHE A 228 -9.99 -11.26 3.95
C PHE A 228 -11.36 -11.34 3.30
N PRO A 229 -11.69 -12.48 2.64
CA PRO A 229 -13.07 -12.73 2.22
C PRO A 229 -14.04 -12.60 3.40
N ALA A 230 -15.12 -11.86 3.22
CA ALA A 230 -16.08 -11.58 4.31
C ALA A 230 -16.65 -12.85 4.99
N GLY A 231 -16.63 -14.02 4.30
CA GLY A 231 -17.01 -15.31 4.87
C GLY A 231 -15.94 -15.94 5.78
N ASP A 232 -14.69 -15.50 5.68
CA ASP A 232 -13.57 -16.06 6.46
C ASP A 232 -13.27 -15.24 7.72
N LEU A 233 -13.75 -13.98 7.80
CA LEU A 233 -13.72 -13.22 9.06
C LEU A 233 -14.41 -13.98 10.22
N GLY A 234 -15.53 -14.65 9.93
CA GLY A 234 -16.20 -15.53 10.89
C GLY A 234 -15.34 -16.74 11.26
N ARG A 235 -14.63 -17.35 10.30
CA ARG A 235 -13.71 -18.48 10.56
C ARG A 235 -12.46 -18.04 11.31
N LEU A 236 -12.02 -16.81 11.17
CA LEU A 236 -10.92 -16.25 11.96
C LEU A 236 -11.31 -16.07 13.42
N THR A 237 -12.60 -15.83 13.70
CA THR A 237 -13.15 -15.78 15.06
C THR A 237 -13.49 -17.17 15.61
N ASP A 238 -13.78 -18.15 14.75
CA ASP A 238 -14.19 -19.52 15.13
C ASP A 238 -13.03 -20.51 15.32
N GLY A 239 -11.80 -20.08 15.22
CA GLY A 239 -10.66 -20.75 15.85
C GLY A 239 -9.99 -21.92 15.13
N ALA A 240 -10.38 -22.34 13.92
CA ALA A 240 -9.87 -23.56 13.32
C ALA A 240 -8.47 -23.47 12.66
N GLY A 241 -8.03 -22.31 12.22
CA GLY A 241 -6.66 -22.07 11.69
C GLY A 241 -5.82 -21.14 12.55
N LEU A 242 -6.48 -20.27 13.30
CA LEU A 242 -5.87 -19.29 14.20
C LEU A 242 -5.39 -19.89 15.52
N GLU A 243 -5.79 -21.13 15.86
CA GLU A 243 -5.61 -21.64 17.20
C GLU A 243 -4.15 -21.64 17.67
N GLN A 244 -3.21 -22.03 16.81
CA GLN A 244 -1.81 -22.10 17.24
C GLN A 244 -1.17 -20.69 17.28
N HIS A 245 -1.40 -19.85 16.27
CA HIS A 245 -0.81 -18.53 16.20
C HIS A 245 -1.54 -17.52 17.08
N THR A 246 -2.86 -17.61 17.17
CA THR A 246 -3.65 -16.86 18.17
C THR A 246 -3.29 -17.28 19.60
N LYS A 247 -3.00 -18.57 19.84
CA LYS A 247 -2.46 -19.03 21.12
C LYS A 247 -1.10 -18.40 21.41
N ASN A 248 -0.22 -18.31 20.42
CA ASN A 248 1.08 -17.68 20.58
C ASN A 248 0.94 -16.16 20.75
N ALA A 249 0.11 -15.50 19.94
CA ALA A 249 -0.14 -14.06 20.05
C ALA A 249 -0.89 -13.68 21.34
N LYS A 250 -1.90 -14.47 21.75
CA LYS A 250 -2.57 -14.30 23.06
C LYS A 250 -1.63 -14.54 24.22
N LYS A 251 -0.72 -15.52 24.13
CA LYS A 251 0.34 -15.71 25.10
C LYS A 251 1.27 -14.49 25.19
N MET A 252 1.45 -13.76 24.09
CA MET A 252 2.27 -12.58 24.02
C MET A 252 1.51 -11.26 24.34
N GLY A 253 0.20 -11.34 24.65
CA GLY A 253 -0.63 -10.19 25.04
C GLY A 253 -0.80 -9.14 23.94
N VAL A 254 -0.60 -9.53 22.68
CA VAL A 254 -0.87 -8.69 21.52
C VAL A 254 -2.27 -8.98 21.04
N ASP A 255 -3.18 -8.02 21.15
CA ASP A 255 -4.52 -8.14 20.56
C ASP A 255 -4.40 -7.91 19.06
N ILE A 256 -4.58 -9.00 18.31
CA ILE A 256 -4.31 -9.01 16.87
C ILE A 256 -5.64 -9.02 16.13
N ASN A 257 -5.97 -7.92 15.52
CA ASN A 257 -6.98 -7.93 14.47
C ASN A 257 -6.38 -8.67 13.25
N ALA A 258 -6.87 -9.89 13.00
CA ALA A 258 -6.32 -10.72 11.92
C ALA A 258 -6.44 -9.98 10.58
N GLY A 259 -5.36 -9.81 9.87
CA GLY A 259 -5.33 -9.06 8.62
C GLY A 259 -4.75 -7.65 8.72
N SER A 260 -4.77 -7.05 9.88
CA SER A 260 -4.10 -5.76 10.08
C SER A 260 -2.57 -5.90 9.99
N PHE A 261 -1.89 -4.83 9.59
CA PHE A 261 -0.43 -4.85 9.46
C PHE A 261 0.30 -5.29 10.74
N PRO A 262 -0.08 -4.85 11.96
CA PRO A 262 0.52 -5.38 13.19
C PRO A 262 0.42 -6.90 13.33
N ALA A 263 -0.68 -7.50 12.90
CA ALA A 263 -0.87 -8.94 12.91
C ALA A 263 0.03 -9.66 11.91
N ILE A 264 0.10 -9.14 10.68
CA ILE A 264 0.99 -9.64 9.63
C ILE A 264 2.45 -9.55 10.12
N LEU A 265 2.84 -8.40 10.66
CA LEU A 265 4.18 -8.15 11.18
C LEU A 265 4.55 -9.11 12.33
N THR A 266 3.61 -9.33 13.27
CA THR A 266 3.82 -10.32 14.34
C THR A 266 4.15 -11.70 13.77
N ARG A 267 3.44 -12.13 12.74
CA ARG A 267 3.65 -13.44 12.09
C ARG A 267 4.95 -13.49 11.31
N MET A 268 5.28 -12.44 10.56
CA MET A 268 6.55 -12.36 9.82
C MET A 268 7.75 -12.45 10.76
N ILE A 269 7.71 -11.75 11.90
CA ILE A 269 8.77 -11.80 12.90
C ILE A 269 8.80 -13.17 13.59
N SER A 270 7.67 -13.62 14.15
CA SER A 270 7.64 -14.82 14.99
C SER A 270 7.85 -16.12 14.22
N SER A 271 7.54 -16.15 12.92
CA SER A 271 7.86 -17.30 12.05
C SER A 271 9.32 -17.34 11.59
N GLY A 272 10.13 -16.31 11.95
CA GLY A 272 11.54 -16.23 11.61
C GLY A 272 11.83 -15.88 10.14
N VAL A 273 10.88 -15.33 9.40
CA VAL A 273 11.12 -14.91 8.00
C VAL A 273 12.25 -13.89 7.95
N PHE A 274 12.24 -12.88 8.80
CA PHE A 274 13.31 -11.86 8.82
C PHE A 274 14.66 -12.41 9.31
N GLU A 275 14.68 -13.50 10.08
CA GLU A 275 15.93 -14.17 10.44
C GLU A 275 16.51 -14.92 9.24
N ARG A 276 15.68 -15.61 8.49
CA ARG A 276 16.12 -16.34 7.28
C ARG A 276 16.47 -15.41 6.12
N PHE A 277 15.80 -14.24 6.04
CA PHE A 277 15.98 -13.25 4.97
C PHE A 277 16.30 -11.87 5.55
N PRO A 278 17.50 -11.66 6.10
CA PRO A 278 17.86 -10.41 6.76
C PRO A 278 17.91 -9.18 5.84
N GLN A 279 18.01 -9.37 4.53
CA GLN A 279 17.98 -8.29 3.52
C GLN A 279 16.56 -7.98 3.02
N LEU A 280 15.54 -8.75 3.41
CA LEU A 280 14.16 -8.51 2.97
C LEU A 280 13.67 -7.16 3.46
N LYS A 281 13.23 -6.32 2.53
CA LYS A 281 12.61 -5.01 2.78
C LYS A 281 11.10 -5.16 2.81
N PHE A 282 10.47 -4.90 3.95
CA PHE A 282 9.04 -5.11 4.16
C PHE A 282 8.38 -3.82 4.63
N ILE A 283 7.42 -3.33 3.88
CA ILE A 283 6.84 -2.01 4.08
C ILE A 283 5.35 -2.12 4.41
N GLY A 284 4.92 -1.46 5.48
CA GLY A 284 3.51 -1.21 5.76
C GLY A 284 3.11 0.17 5.25
N THR A 285 2.26 0.21 4.22
CA THR A 285 1.78 1.45 3.62
C THR A 285 0.39 1.78 4.14
N GLU A 286 0.13 3.06 4.42
CA GLU A 286 -1.11 3.57 5.04
C GLU A 286 -1.45 2.91 6.39
N VAL A 287 -0.42 2.53 7.14
CA VAL A 287 -0.60 1.84 8.43
C VAL A 287 -0.47 2.77 9.62
N HIS A 288 -0.13 4.04 9.37
CA HIS A 288 0.29 5.01 10.39
C HIS A 288 1.49 4.52 11.22
N THR A 289 1.91 5.29 12.21
CA THR A 289 3.15 4.97 12.94
C THR A 289 3.01 5.08 14.46
N GLY A 290 2.02 5.81 14.95
CA GLY A 290 1.85 6.05 16.38
C GLY A 290 1.62 4.80 17.24
N TRP A 291 1.21 3.68 16.65
CA TRP A 291 1.04 2.40 17.34
C TRP A 291 2.36 1.61 17.51
N VAL A 292 3.39 1.92 16.72
CA VAL A 292 4.63 1.13 16.63
C VAL A 292 5.40 1.05 17.95
N PRO A 293 5.64 2.15 18.68
CA PRO A 293 6.38 2.08 19.93
C PRO A 293 5.75 1.14 20.95
N TYR A 294 4.43 1.28 21.16
CA TYR A 294 3.70 0.40 22.07
C TYR A 294 3.71 -1.07 21.64
N PHE A 295 3.53 -1.32 20.35
CA PHE A 295 3.58 -2.66 19.77
C PHE A 295 4.95 -3.32 20.02
N LEU A 296 6.04 -2.62 19.72
CA LEU A 296 7.39 -3.13 19.88
C LEU A 296 7.75 -3.37 21.34
N GLU A 297 7.42 -2.42 22.23
CA GLU A 297 7.62 -2.56 23.66
C GLU A 297 6.90 -3.80 24.22
N ARG A 298 5.63 -3.96 23.86
CA ARG A 298 4.82 -5.10 24.32
C ARG A 298 5.31 -6.43 23.76
N PHE A 299 5.76 -6.43 22.51
CA PHE A 299 6.28 -7.65 21.89
C PHE A 299 7.61 -8.05 22.51
N ASP A 300 8.53 -7.11 22.67
CA ASP A 300 9.82 -7.35 23.33
C ASP A 300 9.65 -7.84 24.78
N ASP A 301 8.79 -7.18 25.58
CA ASP A 301 8.49 -7.60 26.95
C ASP A 301 7.96 -9.03 27.00
N SER A 302 7.06 -9.40 26.08
CA SER A 302 6.51 -10.75 26.00
C SER A 302 7.58 -11.78 25.66
N VAL A 303 8.49 -11.47 24.75
CA VAL A 303 9.62 -12.33 24.41
C VAL A 303 10.59 -12.46 25.59
N LEU A 304 10.94 -11.36 26.26
CA LEU A 304 11.85 -11.38 27.41
C LEU A 304 11.31 -12.22 28.58
N ARG A 305 9.99 -12.18 28.82
CA ARG A 305 9.32 -13.01 29.83
C ARG A 305 9.29 -14.51 29.46
N ASN A 306 9.26 -14.82 28.16
CA ASN A 306 9.13 -16.17 27.62
C ASN A 306 10.35 -16.58 26.77
N ARG A 307 11.53 -16.05 27.07
CA ARG A 307 12.74 -16.15 26.23
C ARG A 307 13.12 -17.57 25.84
N ARG A 308 12.80 -18.56 26.68
CA ARG A 308 13.10 -19.99 26.41
C ARG A 308 12.34 -20.53 25.20
N ASP A 309 11.18 -19.99 24.92
CA ASP A 309 10.26 -20.45 23.88
C ASP A 309 10.33 -19.58 22.61
N TRP A 310 11.14 -18.51 22.64
CA TRP A 310 11.23 -17.56 21.51
C TRP A 310 11.91 -18.17 20.28
N GLY A 311 13.05 -18.83 20.49
CA GLY A 311 13.76 -19.57 19.43
C GLY A 311 14.49 -18.71 18.39
N LEU A 312 14.41 -17.38 18.47
CA LEU A 312 15.10 -16.47 17.57
C LEU A 312 16.18 -15.64 18.33
N PRO A 313 17.29 -15.26 17.64
CA PRO A 313 18.41 -14.57 18.29
C PRO A 313 18.13 -13.12 18.69
N MET A 314 17.32 -12.41 17.91
CA MET A 314 17.03 -10.99 18.09
C MET A 314 15.66 -10.75 18.73
N LEU A 315 15.48 -9.58 19.34
CA LEU A 315 14.18 -9.12 19.80
C LEU A 315 13.29 -8.66 18.62
N PRO A 316 11.97 -8.67 18.76
CA PRO A 316 11.04 -8.15 17.74
C PRO A 316 11.36 -6.75 17.25
N SER A 317 11.73 -5.84 18.16
CA SER A 317 12.11 -4.46 17.80
C SER A 317 13.38 -4.39 16.96
N GLU A 318 14.32 -5.32 17.11
CA GLU A 318 15.55 -5.37 16.32
C GLU A 318 15.24 -5.84 14.89
N TYR A 319 14.34 -6.84 14.72
CA TYR A 319 13.85 -7.25 13.40
C TYR A 319 13.10 -6.11 12.71
N PHE A 320 12.24 -5.41 13.43
CA PHE A 320 11.53 -4.25 12.90
C PHE A 320 12.51 -3.21 12.37
N ARG A 321 13.47 -2.76 13.18
CA ARG A 321 14.42 -1.74 12.76
C ARG A 321 15.29 -2.14 11.59
N ARG A 322 15.56 -3.42 11.41
CA ARG A 322 16.36 -3.94 10.29
C ARG A 322 15.57 -4.10 9.00
N ASN A 323 14.34 -4.60 9.07
CA ASN A 323 13.62 -5.10 7.91
C ASN A 323 12.39 -4.28 7.53
N VAL A 324 11.83 -3.47 8.45
CA VAL A 324 10.48 -2.91 8.28
C VAL A 324 10.53 -1.40 8.16
N SER A 325 9.73 -0.88 7.24
CA SER A 325 9.38 0.54 7.16
C SER A 325 7.88 0.72 7.21
N VAL A 326 7.42 1.87 7.69
CA VAL A 326 6.00 2.21 7.82
C VAL A 326 5.71 3.57 7.20
N VAL A 327 4.57 3.67 6.53
CA VAL A 327 4.12 4.89 5.86
C VAL A 327 2.90 5.44 6.57
N TYR A 328 2.89 6.76 6.80
CA TYR A 328 1.80 7.48 7.42
C TYR A 328 1.28 8.61 6.53
N ILE A 329 0.01 8.97 6.69
CA ILE A 329 -0.62 10.11 6.02
C ILE A 329 -0.52 11.35 6.91
N VAL A 330 -1.24 11.35 8.02
CA VAL A 330 -1.24 12.37 9.07
C VAL A 330 -1.17 11.66 10.42
N ASP A 331 -0.07 11.82 11.14
CA ASP A 331 0.16 11.09 12.40
C ASP A 331 1.01 11.91 13.39
N GLU A 332 0.34 12.74 14.20
CA GLU A 332 1.00 13.57 15.22
C GLU A 332 1.69 12.72 16.27
N VAL A 333 1.05 11.61 16.69
CA VAL A 333 1.62 10.69 17.67
C VAL A 333 2.88 10.02 17.13
N GLY A 334 2.84 9.57 15.89
CA GLY A 334 3.99 9.00 15.22
C GLY A 334 5.15 9.98 15.08
N ALA A 335 4.87 11.23 14.72
CA ALA A 335 5.87 12.29 14.64
C ALA A 335 6.52 12.56 16.02
N ALA A 336 5.73 12.60 17.10
CA ALA A 336 6.22 12.76 18.47
C ALA A 336 7.11 11.59 18.92
N CYS A 337 6.75 10.36 18.54
CA CYS A 337 7.43 9.13 18.91
C CYS A 337 8.49 8.66 17.89
N ARG A 338 8.90 9.49 16.93
CA ARG A 338 9.77 9.11 15.81
C ARG A 338 11.07 8.42 16.18
N TYR A 339 11.63 8.75 17.35
CA TYR A 339 12.86 8.13 17.85
C TYR A 339 12.66 6.69 18.33
N ASP A 340 11.50 6.41 18.94
CA ASP A 340 11.16 5.07 19.42
C ASP A 340 10.84 4.13 18.27
N ILE A 341 10.25 4.67 17.17
CA ILE A 341 10.02 3.96 15.93
C ILE A 341 11.33 3.69 15.20
N GLY A 342 12.16 4.72 15.07
CA GLY A 342 13.36 4.79 14.24
C GLY A 342 13.14 5.70 13.06
N ILE A 343 13.85 6.83 13.01
CA ILE A 343 13.67 7.84 11.93
C ILE A 343 13.90 7.23 10.55
N GLY A 344 14.81 6.28 10.41
CA GLY A 344 15.08 5.58 9.15
C GLY A 344 13.99 4.59 8.71
N ASN A 345 13.03 4.30 9.58
CA ASN A 345 11.94 3.35 9.32
C ASN A 345 10.60 4.03 8.99
N ILE A 346 10.58 5.37 8.93
CA ILE A 346 9.36 6.15 8.70
C ILE A 346 9.41 6.79 7.32
N MET A 347 8.33 6.68 6.57
CA MET A 347 8.13 7.38 5.30
C MET A 347 6.78 8.11 5.33
N TRP A 348 6.72 9.25 4.66
CA TRP A 348 5.50 10.02 4.48
C TRP A 348 4.83 9.65 3.15
N GLY A 349 3.49 9.64 3.12
CA GLY A 349 2.70 9.44 1.92
C GLY A 349 1.26 9.90 2.14
N PRO A 350 0.75 10.83 1.32
CA PRO A 350 -0.54 11.50 1.55
C PRO A 350 -1.76 10.71 1.11
N ASP A 351 -1.58 9.55 0.50
CA ASP A 351 -2.67 8.72 -0.02
C ASP A 351 -3.47 9.40 -1.15
N PHE A 352 -2.79 10.26 -1.97
CA PHE A 352 -3.45 10.94 -3.09
C PHE A 352 -3.82 9.95 -4.22
N PRO A 353 -5.04 10.00 -4.80
CA PRO A 353 -6.12 10.98 -4.62
C PRO A 353 -7.25 10.51 -3.70
N HIS A 354 -6.99 9.66 -2.73
CA HIS A 354 -8.01 9.19 -1.80
C HIS A 354 -8.52 10.33 -0.90
N SER A 355 -9.64 10.06 -0.20
CA SER A 355 -10.30 11.06 0.66
C SER A 355 -9.49 11.47 1.90
N SER A 356 -8.46 10.72 2.23
CA SER A 356 -7.48 11.01 3.29
C SER A 356 -6.48 12.09 2.91
N SER A 357 -6.25 12.30 1.62
CA SER A 357 -5.39 13.34 1.10
C SER A 357 -5.99 14.74 1.27
N ASN A 358 -5.14 15.72 1.51
CA ASN A 358 -5.45 17.14 1.62
C ASN A 358 -4.94 17.94 0.41
N TRP A 359 -4.74 17.27 -0.69
CA TRP A 359 -4.21 17.88 -1.90
C TRP A 359 -4.90 19.23 -2.23
N PRO A 360 -4.21 20.30 -2.60
CA PRO A 360 -2.76 20.38 -2.87
C PRO A 360 -1.95 20.95 -1.69
N PHE A 361 -2.21 20.51 -0.47
CA PHE A 361 -1.56 21.00 0.76
C PHE A 361 -0.95 19.85 1.59
N ASP A 362 -0.83 18.65 1.04
CA ASP A 362 -0.35 17.48 1.78
C ASP A 362 1.10 17.64 2.22
N TYR A 363 1.97 18.12 1.32
CA TYR A 363 3.37 18.41 1.66
C TYR A 363 3.49 19.39 2.82
N GLN A 364 2.76 20.51 2.75
CA GLN A 364 2.80 21.55 3.79
C GLN A 364 2.33 21.00 5.13
N LEU A 365 1.24 20.24 5.14
CA LEU A 365 0.68 19.63 6.35
C LEU A 365 1.64 18.61 6.97
N GLY A 366 2.21 17.71 6.17
CA GLY A 366 3.17 16.70 6.64
C GLY A 366 4.40 17.34 7.27
N ARG A 367 4.94 18.36 6.64
CA ARG A 367 6.07 19.14 7.15
C ARG A 367 5.73 19.88 8.46
N GLU A 368 4.60 20.61 8.51
CA GLU A 368 4.18 21.36 9.69
C GLU A 368 3.99 20.48 10.92
N ILE A 369 3.49 19.24 10.75
CA ILE A 369 3.34 18.28 11.84
C ILE A 369 4.72 17.93 12.41
N LEU A 370 5.69 17.61 11.56
CA LEU A 370 7.06 17.28 12.00
C LEU A 370 7.73 18.48 12.68
N GLU A 371 7.60 19.69 12.12
CA GLU A 371 8.14 20.92 12.72
C GLU A 371 7.53 21.21 14.09
N ARG A 372 6.22 21.04 14.23
CA ARG A 372 5.52 21.24 15.52
C ARG A 372 5.98 20.24 16.58
N GLU A 373 6.25 19.00 16.18
CA GLU A 373 6.79 17.97 17.08
C GLU A 373 8.32 18.07 17.26
N GLY A 374 8.93 19.19 16.86
CA GLY A 374 10.32 19.51 17.11
C GLY A 374 11.32 18.70 16.26
N ALA A 375 10.91 18.20 15.10
CA ALA A 375 11.83 17.53 14.20
C ALA A 375 12.85 18.53 13.62
N THR A 376 14.11 18.13 13.58
CA THR A 376 15.17 18.90 12.93
C THR A 376 15.01 18.88 11.41
N PRO A 377 15.58 19.86 10.67
CA PRO A 377 15.54 19.83 9.20
C PRO A 377 16.04 18.51 8.59
N SER A 378 17.10 17.92 9.16
CA SER A 378 17.64 16.64 8.70
C SER A 378 16.69 15.47 8.93
N GLU A 379 15.93 15.47 10.03
CA GLU A 379 14.90 14.44 10.31
C GLU A 379 13.71 14.60 9.36
N ILE A 380 13.30 15.84 9.10
CA ILE A 380 12.24 16.13 8.13
C ILE A 380 12.64 15.62 6.75
N GLU A 381 13.85 15.94 6.29
CA GLU A 381 14.36 15.40 5.01
C GLU A 381 14.36 13.85 4.99
N ARG A 382 14.79 13.21 6.08
CA ARG A 382 14.79 11.74 6.14
C ARG A 382 13.38 11.17 5.97
N ILE A 383 12.42 11.70 6.71
CA ILE A 383 11.05 11.19 6.74
C ILE A 383 10.27 11.55 5.46
N MET A 384 10.40 12.80 5.00
CA MET A 384 9.60 13.32 3.88
C MET A 384 10.08 12.82 2.52
N TRP A 385 11.37 12.41 2.38
CA TRP A 385 11.84 11.96 1.08
C TRP A 385 13.03 10.98 1.07
N LYS A 386 14.06 11.15 1.92
CA LYS A 386 15.30 10.35 1.81
C LYS A 386 15.07 8.87 2.07
N ASN A 387 14.21 8.52 3.03
CA ASN A 387 13.90 7.12 3.32
C ASN A 387 13.19 6.45 2.14
N ALA A 388 12.24 7.14 1.50
CA ALA A 388 11.57 6.63 0.30
C ALA A 388 12.54 6.56 -0.89
N ALA A 389 13.40 7.57 -1.09
CA ALA A 389 14.40 7.54 -2.15
C ALA A 389 15.36 6.36 -2.01
N ASP A 390 15.89 6.10 -0.80
CA ASP A 390 16.78 4.98 -0.52
C ASP A 390 16.06 3.63 -0.69
N MET A 391 14.81 3.53 -0.20
CA MET A 391 14.02 2.30 -0.27
C MET A 391 13.71 1.89 -1.71
N TYR A 392 13.26 2.85 -2.52
CA TYR A 392 12.74 2.61 -3.86
C TYR A 392 13.71 3.00 -4.98
N LYS A 393 14.96 3.35 -4.63
CA LYS A 393 16.03 3.71 -5.58
C LYS A 393 15.63 4.90 -6.47
N ILE A 394 15.00 5.92 -5.89
CA ILE A 394 14.69 7.16 -6.58
C ILE A 394 15.96 8.05 -6.57
N PRO A 395 16.38 8.60 -7.72
CA PRO A 395 17.57 9.45 -7.78
C PRO A 395 17.42 10.71 -6.91
N TYR A 396 18.50 11.13 -6.25
CA TYR A 396 18.51 12.37 -5.44
C TYR A 396 18.59 13.64 -6.30
N ASP A 397 19.01 13.52 -7.54
CA ASP A 397 19.25 14.61 -8.48
C ASP A 397 18.24 14.63 -9.63
N LEU A 398 16.94 14.56 -9.32
CA LEU A 398 15.91 14.74 -10.34
C LEU A 398 16.10 16.05 -11.11
N PRO A 399 15.82 16.03 -12.42
CA PRO A 399 15.80 17.26 -13.21
C PRO A 399 14.77 18.25 -12.65
N SER A 400 15.14 19.53 -12.64
CA SER A 400 14.21 20.59 -12.19
C SER A 400 12.90 20.55 -12.96
N THR A 401 11.78 20.57 -12.24
CA THR A 401 10.43 20.60 -12.82
C THR A 401 10.13 21.93 -13.53
N ILE A 402 10.93 22.97 -13.29
CA ILE A 402 10.76 24.31 -13.91
C ILE A 402 11.10 24.29 -15.42
N SER A 403 11.68 23.21 -15.94
CA SER A 403 12.02 23.05 -17.35
C SER A 403 11.04 22.18 -18.16
N VAL A 404 9.85 21.90 -17.68
CA VAL A 404 8.81 21.37 -18.57
C VAL A 404 8.34 22.54 -19.42
N ALA A 405 8.98 22.63 -20.57
CA ALA A 405 8.70 23.66 -21.57
C ALA A 405 7.20 23.75 -21.86
N ALA A 406 6.74 24.96 -21.96
CA ALA A 406 5.42 25.39 -22.34
C ALA A 406 4.92 24.73 -23.65
#